data_188f3dc61d2dc251ede6cd2e4a51a4f5
#
_entry.id   188f3dc61d2dc251ede6cd2e4a51a4f5
#
_cell.length_a   1.000
_cell.length_b   1.000
_cell.length_c   1.000
_cell.angle_alpha   90.00
_cell.angle_beta   90.00
_cell.angle_gamma   90.00
#
_symmetry.space_group_name_H-M   'P 1'
#
loop_
_entity.id
_entity.type
_entity.pdbx_description
1 polymer ?
#
loop_
_entity_poly.entity_id
_entity_poly.type
_entity_poly.pdbx_seq_one_letter_code
_entity_poly.pdbx_strand_id
1 'polypeptide(L)'
;TECMVGTRRKLGYDGMCAGAYGGISAMMGGHLPNSEGKIVGDGDDVVHSREDIEKLRPYDPKKCPMLKNLLKTIELMRKEEPDEPIYVILHVPAAVAFTLMGAKPAFKAMVKNPELFRALSDHVEDAVVESSKILWDAGVDFLWFPMPNFGGYCISRKTYEKCISESNIRANKRIKDYGANIVIHTCGPYD
;
A
#
# COMPACT_ATOMS: atom_id res chain seq x y z
N THR A 1 8.82 7.80 16.14
CA THR A 1 7.80 8.65 16.80
C THR A 1 8.36 10.03 17.10
N GLU A 2 9.42 10.16 17.89
CA GLU A 2 9.99 11.46 18.32
C GLU A 2 10.26 12.43 17.16
N CYS A 3 10.90 11.95 16.07
CA CYS A 3 11.15 12.80 14.90
C CYS A 3 9.86 13.36 14.29
N MET A 4 8.82 12.57 14.16
CA MET A 4 7.57 13.01 13.53
C MET A 4 6.82 14.00 14.42
N VAL A 5 6.69 13.71 15.70
CA VAL A 5 6.08 14.60 16.69
C VAL A 5 6.88 15.90 16.81
N GLY A 6 8.20 15.81 16.95
CA GLY A 6 9.07 16.98 17.04
C GLY A 6 9.04 17.86 15.79
N THR A 7 9.00 17.24 14.61
CA THR A 7 8.89 17.98 13.34
C THR A 7 7.54 18.69 13.22
N ARG A 8 6.44 18.01 13.57
CA ARG A 8 5.11 18.63 13.61
C ARG A 8 5.07 19.84 14.55
N ARG A 9 5.54 19.67 15.79
CA ARG A 9 5.60 20.77 16.78
C ARG A 9 6.42 21.96 16.29
N LYS A 10 7.53 21.70 15.58
CA LYS A 10 8.42 22.73 15.05
C LYS A 10 7.87 23.43 13.81
N LEU A 11 7.23 22.73 12.91
CA LEU A 11 6.77 23.26 11.61
C LEU A 11 5.29 23.62 11.59
N GLY A 12 4.48 23.15 12.55
CA GLY A 12 3.07 23.51 12.70
C GLY A 12 2.13 22.95 11.62
N TYR A 13 2.44 21.79 11.03
CA TYR A 13 1.52 21.18 10.06
C TYR A 13 0.40 20.34 10.74
N ASP A 14 -0.71 20.17 10.03
CA ASP A 14 -2.01 19.75 10.57
C ASP A 14 -2.18 18.23 10.73
N GLY A 15 -1.12 17.43 10.68
CA GLY A 15 -1.26 16.00 10.87
C GLY A 15 0.07 15.26 10.83
N MET A 16 0.10 14.03 11.34
CA MET A 16 1.30 13.24 11.47
C MET A 16 1.21 11.93 10.67
N CYS A 17 2.23 11.66 9.87
CA CYS A 17 2.38 10.37 9.22
C CYS A 17 3.00 9.36 10.18
N ALA A 18 2.27 8.32 10.57
CA ALA A 18 2.84 7.25 11.40
C ALA A 18 3.83 6.36 10.62
N GLY A 19 3.75 6.35 9.30
CA GLY A 19 4.67 5.66 8.41
C GLY A 19 4.00 5.07 7.17
N ALA A 20 4.83 4.48 6.30
CA ALA A 20 4.36 3.74 5.13
C ALA A 20 4.35 2.24 5.43
N TYR A 21 3.27 1.55 5.08
CA TYR A 21 3.11 0.14 5.33
C TYR A 21 3.35 -0.71 4.07
N GLY A 22 4.51 -1.34 4.00
CA GLY A 22 4.88 -2.30 2.95
C GLY A 22 4.85 -3.76 3.42
N GLY A 23 4.31 -4.04 4.61
CA GLY A 23 4.37 -5.35 5.24
C GLY A 23 3.67 -6.47 4.46
N ILE A 24 2.64 -6.16 3.67
CA ILE A 24 1.94 -7.15 2.85
C ILE A 24 2.91 -7.77 1.84
N SER A 25 3.55 -6.94 1.01
CA SER A 25 4.51 -7.42 0.01
C SER A 25 5.67 -8.19 0.65
N ALA A 26 6.23 -7.67 1.76
CA ALA A 26 7.33 -8.32 2.47
C ALA A 26 6.95 -9.69 3.03
N MET A 27 5.77 -9.83 3.63
CA MET A 27 5.27 -11.10 4.16
C MET A 27 5.03 -12.13 3.07
N MET A 28 4.55 -11.71 1.91
CA MET A 28 4.28 -12.56 0.76
C MET A 28 5.54 -12.97 -0.01
N GLY A 29 6.70 -12.44 0.34
CA GLY A 29 7.99 -12.80 -0.26
C GLY A 29 8.61 -11.73 -1.13
N GLY A 30 7.94 -10.60 -1.30
CA GLY A 30 8.48 -9.44 -2.00
C GLY A 30 9.62 -8.77 -1.22
N HIS A 31 10.46 -8.06 -1.94
CA HIS A 31 11.51 -7.26 -1.33
C HIS A 31 11.01 -5.87 -1.01
N LEU A 32 11.31 -5.41 0.21
CA LEU A 32 11.19 -3.99 0.54
C LEU A 32 12.47 -3.28 0.10
N PRO A 33 12.39 -1.98 -0.24
CA PRO A 33 13.59 -1.17 -0.38
C PRO A 33 14.37 -1.29 0.93
N ASN A 34 15.55 -1.89 0.86
CA ASN A 34 16.40 -2.02 2.02
C ASN A 34 17.22 -0.74 2.22
N SER A 35 17.95 -0.69 3.35
CA SER A 35 18.89 0.39 3.69
C SER A 35 20.04 0.58 2.70
N GLU A 36 20.16 -0.26 1.67
CA GLU A 36 21.20 -0.21 0.64
C GLU A 36 20.81 0.66 -0.58
N GLY A 37 19.66 1.33 -0.53
CA GLY A 37 19.25 2.29 -1.56
C GLY A 37 18.74 1.68 -2.87
N LYS A 38 18.45 0.38 -2.90
CA LYS A 38 17.81 -0.25 -4.06
C LYS A 38 16.38 0.30 -4.23
N ILE A 39 16.09 0.76 -5.43
CA ILE A 39 14.73 1.22 -5.79
C ILE A 39 13.79 0.01 -5.81
N VAL A 40 12.56 0.18 -5.34
CA VAL A 40 11.50 -0.82 -5.48
C VAL A 40 11.37 -1.23 -6.94
N GLY A 41 11.65 -2.49 -7.26
CA GLY A 41 11.63 -3.01 -8.61
C GLY A 41 12.99 -3.39 -9.22
N ASP A 42 14.10 -3.16 -8.51
CA ASP A 42 15.45 -3.54 -8.97
C ASP A 42 15.93 -4.88 -8.39
N GLY A 43 15.08 -5.83 -8.19
CA GLY A 43 15.51 -7.15 -7.71
C GLY A 43 14.36 -8.13 -7.59
N ASP A 44 14.68 -9.32 -7.49
CA ASP A 44 13.94 -10.57 -7.27
C ASP A 44 12.42 -10.46 -7.29
N ASP A 45 11.88 -10.21 -8.47
CA ASP A 45 10.45 -10.30 -8.75
C ASP A 45 9.97 -11.71 -8.36
N VAL A 46 8.93 -11.80 -7.55
CA VAL A 46 8.46 -13.11 -7.05
C VAL A 46 7.30 -13.68 -7.86
N VAL A 47 6.72 -12.89 -8.78
CA VAL A 47 5.57 -13.32 -9.59
C VAL A 47 5.82 -13.07 -11.07
N HIS A 48 5.90 -14.18 -11.84
CA HIS A 48 6.03 -14.17 -13.30
C HIS A 48 4.91 -14.96 -14.00
N SER A 49 4.17 -15.79 -13.25
CA SER A 49 3.13 -16.68 -13.76
C SER A 49 1.96 -16.80 -12.77
N ARG A 50 0.89 -17.49 -13.16
CA ARG A 50 -0.23 -17.79 -12.24
C ARG A 50 0.18 -18.76 -11.15
N GLU A 51 1.04 -19.71 -11.45
CA GLU A 51 1.57 -20.67 -10.49
C GLU A 51 2.41 -19.99 -9.39
N ASP A 52 3.04 -18.87 -9.70
CA ASP A 52 3.79 -18.10 -8.69
C ASP A 52 2.86 -17.38 -7.71
N ILE A 53 1.67 -16.95 -8.17
CA ILE A 53 0.65 -16.36 -7.28
C ILE A 53 0.23 -17.39 -6.23
N GLU A 54 0.01 -18.65 -6.64
CA GLU A 54 -0.39 -19.73 -5.74
C GLU A 54 0.70 -20.11 -4.73
N LYS A 55 1.97 -19.84 -5.05
CA LYS A 55 3.14 -20.09 -4.18
C LYS A 55 3.47 -18.93 -3.24
N LEU A 56 2.80 -17.79 -3.38
CA LEU A 56 3.03 -16.67 -2.47
C LEU A 56 2.76 -17.11 -1.02
N ARG A 57 3.63 -16.65 -0.13
CA ARG A 57 3.43 -16.90 1.31
C ARG A 57 2.12 -16.24 1.75
N PRO A 58 1.31 -16.90 2.59
CA PRO A 58 0.09 -16.29 3.09
C PRO A 58 0.42 -15.08 3.96
N TYR A 59 -0.37 -14.02 3.79
CA TYR A 59 -0.29 -12.86 4.66
C TYR A 59 -0.95 -13.17 6.01
N ASP A 60 -0.21 -12.96 7.10
CA ASP A 60 -0.70 -13.07 8.48
C ASP A 60 -0.34 -11.78 9.23
N PRO A 61 -1.29 -10.85 9.45
CA PRO A 61 -1.01 -9.57 10.11
C PRO A 61 -0.46 -9.75 11.53
N LYS A 62 -0.86 -10.83 12.23
CA LYS A 62 -0.40 -11.11 13.59
C LYS A 62 1.09 -11.44 13.66
N LYS A 63 1.65 -11.94 12.56
CA LYS A 63 3.08 -12.30 12.44
C LYS A 63 3.92 -11.21 11.78
N CYS A 64 3.31 -10.12 11.33
CA CYS A 64 4.02 -9.05 10.63
C CYS A 64 4.73 -8.08 11.59
N PRO A 65 6.09 -8.08 11.68
CA PRO A 65 6.81 -7.17 12.57
C PRO A 65 6.60 -5.71 12.21
N MET A 66 6.49 -5.40 10.90
CA MET A 66 6.25 -4.03 10.44
C MET A 66 4.90 -3.50 10.92
N LEU A 67 3.85 -4.33 10.88
CA LEU A 67 2.54 -3.93 11.39
C LEU A 67 2.60 -3.68 12.91
N LYS A 68 3.24 -4.56 13.67
CA LYS A 68 3.41 -4.38 15.11
C LYS A 68 4.13 -3.07 15.45
N ASN A 69 5.20 -2.76 14.74
CA ASN A 69 5.94 -1.52 14.93
C ASN A 69 5.10 -0.29 14.58
N LEU A 70 4.32 -0.37 13.50
CA LEU A 70 3.45 0.71 13.07
C LEU A 70 2.31 0.96 14.08
N LEU A 71 1.68 -0.08 14.58
CA LEU A 71 0.67 0.00 15.64
C LEU A 71 1.24 0.66 16.91
N LYS A 72 2.46 0.28 17.31
CA LYS A 72 3.13 0.92 18.45
C LYS A 72 3.47 2.38 18.18
N THR A 73 3.82 2.74 16.94
CA THR A 73 4.06 4.13 16.54
C THR A 73 2.78 4.97 16.66
N ILE A 74 1.65 4.44 16.19
CA ILE A 74 0.33 5.11 16.29
C ILE A 74 -0.04 5.34 17.77
N GLU A 75 0.09 4.31 18.61
CA GLU A 75 -0.16 4.40 20.06
C GLU A 75 0.66 5.51 20.71
N LEU A 76 1.97 5.55 20.43
CA LEU A 76 2.87 6.57 20.99
C LEU A 76 2.58 7.97 20.46
N MET A 77 2.24 8.13 19.18
CA MET A 77 1.85 9.41 18.60
C MET A 77 0.56 9.92 19.24
N ARG A 78 -0.46 9.06 19.36
CA ARG A 78 -1.73 9.43 19.98
C ARG A 78 -1.57 9.83 21.45
N LYS A 79 -0.63 9.21 22.16
CA LYS A 79 -0.30 9.59 23.57
C LYS A 79 0.36 10.96 23.66
N GLU A 80 1.26 11.28 22.73
CA GLU A 80 2.02 12.56 22.73
C GLU A 80 1.16 13.72 22.18
N GLU A 81 0.29 13.45 21.21
CA GLU A 81 -0.55 14.44 20.52
C GLU A 81 -1.97 13.87 20.38
N PRO A 82 -2.78 13.91 21.44
CA PRO A 82 -4.09 13.24 21.48
C PRO A 82 -5.11 13.79 20.49
N ASP A 83 -5.03 15.10 20.18
CA ASP A 83 -5.99 15.81 19.34
C ASP A 83 -5.54 15.97 17.88
N GLU A 84 -4.29 15.60 17.58
CA GLU A 84 -3.74 15.81 16.25
C GLU A 84 -4.04 14.64 15.28
N PRO A 85 -4.39 14.93 14.02
CA PRO A 85 -4.65 13.88 13.04
C PRO A 85 -3.42 12.99 12.79
N ILE A 86 -3.63 11.68 12.84
CA ILE A 86 -2.63 10.66 12.53
C ILE A 86 -3.07 9.90 11.29
N TYR A 87 -2.17 9.72 10.32
CA TYR A 87 -2.44 8.93 9.13
C TYR A 87 -1.33 7.92 8.83
N VAL A 88 -1.69 6.93 8.04
CA VAL A 88 -0.78 5.88 7.56
C VAL A 88 -0.85 5.83 6.03
N ILE A 89 0.31 5.64 5.42
CA ILE A 89 0.41 5.41 3.97
C ILE A 89 0.28 3.91 3.73
N LEU A 90 -0.72 3.50 2.96
CA LEU A 90 -0.92 2.12 2.51
C LEU A 90 -0.91 2.03 1.00
N HIS A 91 -0.66 0.81 0.51
CA HIS A 91 -0.76 0.51 -0.90
C HIS A 91 -2.12 -0.08 -1.25
N VAL A 92 -2.73 0.39 -2.34
CA VAL A 92 -3.90 -0.25 -2.97
C VAL A 92 -3.52 -1.64 -3.52
N PRO A 93 -4.47 -2.56 -3.76
CA PRO A 93 -4.16 -3.91 -4.27
C PRO A 93 -3.26 -3.91 -5.50
N ALA A 94 -3.52 -3.07 -6.49
CA ALA A 94 -2.68 -2.96 -7.68
C ALA A 94 -1.24 -2.50 -7.37
N ALA A 95 -1.02 -1.66 -6.36
CA ALA A 95 0.32 -1.23 -5.96
C ALA A 95 1.09 -2.34 -5.21
N VAL A 96 0.40 -3.15 -4.41
CA VAL A 96 0.98 -4.36 -3.81
C VAL A 96 1.38 -5.36 -4.91
N ALA A 97 0.49 -5.62 -5.88
CA ALA A 97 0.76 -6.48 -7.03
C ALA A 97 1.95 -5.97 -7.85
N PHE A 98 2.02 -4.66 -8.08
CA PHE A 98 3.14 -4.02 -8.77
C PHE A 98 4.48 -4.25 -8.04
N THR A 99 4.48 -4.15 -6.72
CA THR A 99 5.68 -4.41 -5.90
C THR A 99 6.12 -5.87 -5.96
N LEU A 100 5.16 -6.83 -5.89
CA LEU A 100 5.46 -8.27 -5.96
C LEU A 100 5.93 -8.72 -7.34
N MET A 101 5.51 -8.05 -8.39
CA MET A 101 5.88 -8.36 -9.77
C MET A 101 7.15 -7.62 -10.22
N GLY A 102 7.51 -6.52 -9.56
CA GLY A 102 8.54 -5.59 -9.99
C GLY A 102 8.09 -4.66 -11.11
N ALA A 103 8.71 -3.49 -11.23
CA ALA A 103 8.23 -2.42 -12.10
C ALA A 103 8.19 -2.81 -13.59
N LYS A 104 9.31 -3.32 -14.12
CA LYS A 104 9.41 -3.69 -15.56
C LYS A 104 8.48 -4.86 -15.93
N PRO A 105 8.46 -6.00 -15.20
CA PRO A 105 7.49 -7.07 -15.44
C PRO A 105 6.04 -6.63 -15.28
N ALA A 106 5.71 -5.80 -14.29
CA ALA A 106 4.36 -5.29 -14.05
C ALA A 106 3.84 -4.48 -15.23
N PHE A 107 4.60 -3.49 -15.72
CA PHE A 107 4.23 -2.73 -16.92
C PHE A 107 4.09 -3.62 -18.15
N LYS A 108 4.99 -4.59 -18.33
CA LYS A 108 4.89 -5.57 -19.42
C LYS A 108 3.62 -6.42 -19.29
N ALA A 109 3.29 -6.88 -18.08
CA ALA A 109 2.09 -7.67 -17.82
C ALA A 109 0.81 -6.87 -18.10
N MET A 110 0.70 -5.62 -17.64
CA MET A 110 -0.47 -4.78 -17.92
C MET A 110 -0.78 -4.66 -19.42
N VAL A 111 0.24 -4.71 -20.28
CA VAL A 111 0.08 -4.60 -21.74
C VAL A 111 -0.09 -5.98 -22.41
N LYS A 112 0.72 -6.96 -22.03
CA LYS A 112 0.83 -8.25 -22.74
C LYS A 112 0.02 -9.38 -22.11
N ASN A 113 -0.19 -9.35 -20.80
CA ASN A 113 -0.92 -10.36 -20.02
C ASN A 113 -1.69 -9.71 -18.86
N PRO A 114 -2.68 -8.83 -19.16
CA PRO A 114 -3.42 -8.09 -18.14
C PRO A 114 -4.13 -8.97 -17.12
N GLU A 115 -4.51 -10.18 -17.52
CA GLU A 115 -5.18 -11.15 -16.66
C GLU A 115 -4.26 -11.65 -15.52
N LEU A 116 -2.94 -11.75 -15.77
CA LEU A 116 -1.98 -12.09 -14.72
C LEU A 116 -1.88 -10.97 -13.67
N PHE A 117 -1.79 -9.70 -14.12
CA PHE A 117 -1.71 -8.57 -13.22
C PHE A 117 -2.99 -8.43 -12.38
N ARG A 118 -4.17 -8.60 -13.00
CA ARG A 118 -5.46 -8.59 -12.29
C ARG A 118 -5.54 -9.71 -11.27
N ALA A 119 -5.21 -10.94 -11.65
CA ALA A 119 -5.24 -12.09 -10.74
C ALA A 119 -4.36 -11.87 -9.50
N LEU A 120 -3.19 -11.25 -9.66
CA LEU A 120 -2.34 -10.90 -8.54
C LEU A 120 -2.95 -9.79 -7.68
N SER A 121 -3.54 -8.76 -8.30
CA SER A 121 -4.22 -7.68 -7.58
C SER A 121 -5.42 -8.22 -6.77
N ASP A 122 -6.19 -9.14 -7.34
CA ASP A 122 -7.30 -9.80 -6.66
C ASP A 122 -6.82 -10.69 -5.50
N HIS A 123 -5.72 -11.40 -5.69
CA HIS A 123 -5.13 -12.27 -4.66
C HIS A 123 -4.70 -11.50 -3.40
N VAL A 124 -4.19 -10.28 -3.54
CA VAL A 124 -3.73 -9.47 -2.41
C VAL A 124 -4.80 -8.56 -1.80
N GLU A 125 -5.98 -8.49 -2.38
CA GLU A 125 -7.05 -7.57 -1.97
C GLU A 125 -7.45 -7.76 -0.50
N ASP A 126 -7.66 -8.99 -0.06
CA ASP A 126 -8.05 -9.28 1.32
C ASP A 126 -6.99 -8.83 2.34
N ALA A 127 -5.70 -9.02 2.02
CA ALA A 127 -4.60 -8.55 2.86
C ALA A 127 -4.58 -7.02 3.01
N VAL A 128 -4.90 -6.30 1.93
CA VAL A 128 -5.01 -4.83 1.96
C VAL A 128 -6.18 -4.39 2.82
N VAL A 129 -7.35 -5.00 2.63
CA VAL A 129 -8.56 -4.66 3.40
C VAL A 129 -8.38 -4.98 4.88
N GLU A 130 -7.82 -6.15 5.21
CA GLU A 130 -7.57 -6.55 6.61
C GLU A 130 -6.57 -5.61 7.29
N SER A 131 -5.46 -5.30 6.63
CA SER A 131 -4.47 -4.35 7.17
C SER A 131 -5.07 -2.97 7.39
N SER A 132 -5.92 -2.52 6.46
CA SER A 132 -6.61 -1.23 6.56
C SER A 132 -7.52 -1.15 7.79
N LYS A 133 -8.29 -2.22 8.05
CA LYS A 133 -9.17 -2.31 9.23
C LYS A 133 -8.37 -2.29 10.53
N ILE A 134 -7.31 -3.09 10.61
CA ILE A 134 -6.44 -3.13 11.81
C ILE A 134 -5.83 -1.75 12.10
N LEU A 135 -5.37 -1.04 11.07
CA LEU A 135 -4.79 0.29 11.23
C LEU A 135 -5.84 1.34 11.60
N TRP A 136 -7.05 1.24 11.03
CA TRP A 136 -8.17 2.08 11.41
C TRP A 136 -8.57 1.88 12.88
N ASP A 137 -8.70 0.64 13.32
CA ASP A 137 -9.03 0.29 14.72
C ASP A 137 -7.93 0.72 15.70
N ALA A 138 -6.69 0.89 15.25
CA ALA A 138 -5.60 1.44 16.05
C ALA A 138 -5.68 2.95 16.26
N GLY A 139 -6.67 3.64 15.67
CA GLY A 139 -6.97 5.05 15.93
C GLY A 139 -6.28 6.03 14.99
N VAL A 140 -6.00 5.65 13.74
CA VAL A 140 -5.66 6.62 12.70
C VAL A 140 -6.91 7.37 12.23
N ASP A 141 -6.76 8.62 11.81
CA ASP A 141 -7.86 9.47 11.37
C ASP A 141 -8.18 9.29 9.88
N PHE A 142 -7.20 8.86 9.08
CA PHE A 142 -7.40 8.44 7.70
C PHE A 142 -6.26 7.53 7.19
N LEU A 143 -6.58 6.78 6.15
CA LEU A 143 -5.66 5.93 5.40
C LEU A 143 -5.33 6.62 4.08
N TRP A 144 -4.06 6.84 3.79
CA TRP A 144 -3.60 7.49 2.57
C TRP A 144 -3.07 6.47 1.57
N PHE A 145 -3.70 6.41 0.40
CA PHE A 145 -3.36 5.51 -0.69
C PHE A 145 -2.71 6.26 -1.87
N PRO A 146 -1.38 6.35 -1.93
CA PRO A 146 -0.69 6.89 -3.10
C PRO A 146 -0.67 5.91 -4.26
N MET A 147 -0.79 6.44 -5.48
CA MET A 147 -0.76 5.67 -6.73
C MET A 147 0.31 6.24 -7.69
N PRO A 148 1.62 6.18 -7.33
CA PRO A 148 2.66 6.88 -8.08
C PRO A 148 2.91 6.30 -9.48
N ASN A 149 2.63 5.01 -9.69
CA ASN A 149 2.96 4.30 -10.92
C ASN A 149 1.78 4.21 -11.93
N PHE A 150 0.66 4.83 -11.62
CA PHE A 150 -0.59 4.65 -12.38
C PHE A 150 -1.14 5.95 -12.97
N GLY A 151 -0.35 7.01 -12.97
CA GLY A 151 -0.70 8.28 -13.61
C GLY A 151 -0.64 8.23 -15.14
N GLY A 152 -1.23 9.20 -15.82
CA GLY A 152 -1.38 9.25 -17.27
C GLY A 152 -0.07 9.24 -18.08
N TYR A 153 1.04 9.63 -17.46
CA TYR A 153 2.36 9.51 -18.08
C TYR A 153 3.03 8.12 -17.94
N CYS A 154 2.49 7.25 -17.09
CA CYS A 154 2.99 5.88 -16.92
C CYS A 154 2.16 4.88 -17.71
N ILE A 155 0.84 5.01 -17.66
CA ILE A 155 -0.11 4.10 -18.31
C ILE A 155 -1.28 4.86 -18.92
N SER A 156 -1.87 4.30 -19.98
CA SER A 156 -3.08 4.87 -20.55
C SER A 156 -4.31 4.65 -19.67
N ARG A 157 -5.32 5.52 -19.79
CA ARG A 157 -6.62 5.33 -19.14
C ARG A 157 -7.21 3.95 -19.41
N LYS A 158 -7.14 3.47 -20.65
CA LYS A 158 -7.61 2.13 -21.02
C LYS A 158 -6.87 1.02 -20.24
N THR A 159 -5.57 1.14 -20.03
CA THR A 159 -4.78 0.20 -19.23
C THR A 159 -5.18 0.26 -17.77
N TYR A 160 -5.37 1.46 -17.22
CA TYR A 160 -5.84 1.66 -15.86
C TYR A 160 -7.21 0.99 -15.63
N GLU A 161 -8.18 1.29 -16.48
CA GLU A 161 -9.53 0.70 -16.40
C GLU A 161 -9.50 -0.82 -16.53
N LYS A 162 -8.66 -1.36 -17.40
CA LYS A 162 -8.56 -2.80 -17.64
C LYS A 162 -7.88 -3.56 -16.51
N CYS A 163 -6.83 -2.99 -15.89
CA CYS A 163 -5.93 -3.75 -15.01
C CYS A 163 -6.03 -3.39 -13.54
N ILE A 164 -6.46 -2.16 -13.21
CA ILE A 164 -6.24 -1.56 -11.89
C ILE A 164 -7.53 -1.18 -11.19
N SER A 165 -8.46 -0.53 -11.92
CA SER A 165 -9.62 0.13 -11.32
C SER A 165 -10.50 -0.82 -10.51
N GLU A 166 -10.76 -2.02 -11.00
CA GLU A 166 -11.72 -2.95 -10.41
C GLU A 166 -11.32 -3.39 -9.00
N SER A 167 -10.12 -3.95 -8.81
CA SER A 167 -9.64 -4.40 -7.49
C SER A 167 -9.50 -3.24 -6.50
N ASN A 168 -9.02 -2.08 -6.97
CA ASN A 168 -8.89 -0.90 -6.12
C ASN A 168 -10.27 -0.37 -5.68
N ILE A 169 -11.25 -0.33 -6.57
CA ILE A 169 -12.63 0.10 -6.24
C ILE A 169 -13.25 -0.86 -5.22
N ARG A 170 -13.13 -2.19 -5.42
CA ARG A 170 -13.66 -3.18 -4.48
C ARG A 170 -13.02 -3.02 -3.09
N ALA A 171 -11.69 -2.96 -3.03
CA ALA A 171 -10.98 -2.80 -1.76
C ALA A 171 -11.38 -1.50 -1.06
N ASN A 172 -11.38 -0.38 -1.77
CA ASN A 172 -11.74 0.92 -1.22
C ASN A 172 -13.19 0.94 -0.71
N LYS A 173 -14.12 0.32 -1.45
CA LYS A 173 -15.51 0.19 -1.01
C LYS A 173 -15.59 -0.61 0.30
N ARG A 174 -14.95 -1.77 0.39
CA ARG A 174 -14.92 -2.62 1.60
C ARG A 174 -14.33 -1.89 2.81
N ILE A 175 -13.29 -1.09 2.60
CA ILE A 175 -12.66 -0.28 3.65
C ILE A 175 -13.59 0.84 4.10
N LYS A 176 -14.25 1.54 3.17
CA LYS A 176 -15.26 2.57 3.50
C LYS A 176 -16.49 2.00 4.18
N ASP A 177 -16.99 0.86 3.73
CA ASP A 177 -18.15 0.19 4.34
C ASP A 177 -17.84 -0.26 5.79
N TYR A 178 -16.58 -0.49 6.13
CA TYR A 178 -16.10 -0.73 7.51
C TYR A 178 -16.09 0.56 8.36
N GLY A 179 -16.19 1.73 7.76
CA GLY A 179 -16.21 3.04 8.43
C GLY A 179 -14.91 3.81 8.38
N ALA A 180 -13.87 3.30 7.70
CA ALA A 180 -12.59 3.97 7.62
C ALA A 180 -12.59 5.14 6.62
N ASN A 181 -11.95 6.25 7.00
CA ASN A 181 -11.68 7.36 6.10
C ASN A 181 -10.49 7.03 5.19
N ILE A 182 -10.65 7.26 3.89
CA ILE A 182 -9.59 7.06 2.91
C ILE A 182 -9.30 8.32 2.12
N VAL A 183 -8.03 8.55 1.83
CA VAL A 183 -7.56 9.60 0.92
C VAL A 183 -6.77 8.93 -0.20
N ILE A 184 -7.16 9.19 -1.44
CA ILE A 184 -6.45 8.68 -2.61
C ILE A 184 -5.57 9.82 -3.14
N HIS A 185 -4.26 9.56 -3.21
CA HIS A 185 -3.30 10.49 -3.77
C HIS A 185 -2.87 10.04 -5.17
N THR A 186 -3.16 10.88 -6.15
CA THR A 186 -2.76 10.66 -7.52
C THR A 186 -1.47 11.41 -7.81
N CYS A 187 -0.41 10.69 -8.17
CA CYS A 187 0.88 11.30 -8.50
C CYS A 187 0.92 11.59 -10.01
N GLY A 188 0.49 12.79 -10.42
CA GLY A 188 0.57 13.25 -11.79
C GLY A 188 -0.78 13.44 -12.50
N PRO A 189 -0.78 13.75 -13.81
CA PRO A 189 -2.01 14.02 -14.57
C PRO A 189 -2.84 12.74 -14.75
N TYR A 190 -4.15 12.92 -14.69
CA TYR A 190 -5.17 11.87 -14.87
C TYR A 190 -6.23 12.28 -15.94
N ASP A 191 -5.82 13.12 -16.87
CA ASP A 191 -6.64 13.65 -17.96
C ASP A 191 -6.97 12.57 -19.01
#